data_8f4fa5a464b84bb3710ab7451d4411cb
#
_entry.id   8f4fa5a464b84bb3710ab7451d4411cb
#
_cell.length_a   1.000
_cell.length_b   1.000
_cell.length_c   1.000
_cell.angle_alpha   90.00
_cell.angle_beta   90.00
_cell.angle_gamma   90.00
#
_symmetry.space_group_name_H-M   'P 1'
#
loop_
_entity.id
_entity.type
_entity.pdbx_description
1 polymer ?
#
loop_
_entity_poly.entity_id
_entity_poly.type
_entity_poly.pdbx_seq_one_letter_code
_entity_poly.pdbx_strand_id
1 'polypeptide(L)'
;MREVAALAGVAIKTVSRVMNEVPTVDPELAERVREAADMLGYRPNLTASSLRRGAGRTATIGLLLEDTSNPFSAALLRAVEDDARARGVQVLIASLDRDPDREREMVRTLIDRQVDGLIIVPAGQDQSYLQAESRHGVCAVFLDREPRVFNSDAVVSDNRGGAIAAVEHLLAFGHERIGYLGDSLTVATSGQRFGGYERALELAGIATDPRVIAHGLCTLDDAARATTETMASPHPPTALFASQNLVTIGVTTALHQLGLENKVALVGFDDFVLANVLRPGVTVIAQDTAGLGRLAAQLLFARQAGDSSPPRTHVVPTRLVPRGSGEIMPAVMR
;
A
#
# COMPACT_ATOMS: atom_id res chain seq x y z
N MET A 1 -35.04 2.75 19.90
CA MET A 1 -35.12 1.92 21.12
C MET A 1 -36.46 2.02 21.88
N ARG A 2 -36.97 3.20 22.18
CA ARG A 2 -38.28 3.32 22.92
C ARG A 2 -39.44 2.70 22.15
N GLU A 3 -39.55 2.96 20.87
CA GLU A 3 -40.58 2.42 20.00
C GLU A 3 -40.43 0.90 19.81
N VAL A 4 -39.19 0.38 19.64
CA VAL A 4 -38.92 -1.06 19.61
C VAL A 4 -39.32 -1.74 20.93
N ALA A 5 -39.04 -1.11 22.08
CA ALA A 5 -39.40 -1.63 23.37
C ALA A 5 -40.95 -1.68 23.55
N ALA A 6 -41.64 -0.65 23.08
CA ALA A 6 -43.09 -0.58 23.11
C ALA A 6 -43.76 -1.64 22.20
N LEU A 7 -43.23 -1.80 20.95
CA LEU A 7 -43.75 -2.77 19.99
C LEU A 7 -43.47 -4.23 20.42
N ALA A 8 -42.27 -4.50 20.93
CA ALA A 8 -41.90 -5.84 21.43
C ALA A 8 -42.49 -6.15 22.84
N GLY A 9 -43.10 -5.19 23.54
CA GLY A 9 -43.67 -5.37 24.90
C GLY A 9 -42.61 -5.67 25.95
N VAL A 10 -41.42 -5.02 25.86
CA VAL A 10 -40.28 -5.26 26.75
C VAL A 10 -39.70 -3.94 27.29
N ALA A 11 -38.87 -4.04 28.32
CA ALA A 11 -38.12 -2.88 28.81
C ALA A 11 -37.03 -2.44 27.82
N ILE A 12 -36.72 -1.14 27.75
CA ILE A 12 -35.63 -0.58 26.90
C ILE A 12 -34.29 -1.28 27.18
N LYS A 13 -34.05 -1.69 28.43
CA LYS A 13 -32.85 -2.43 28.83
C LYS A 13 -32.77 -3.80 28.14
N THR A 14 -33.90 -4.47 27.94
CA THR A 14 -34.00 -5.75 27.22
C THR A 14 -33.68 -5.55 25.73
N VAL A 15 -34.28 -4.52 25.10
CA VAL A 15 -33.92 -4.15 23.71
C VAL A 15 -32.42 -3.92 23.59
N SER A 16 -31.85 -3.14 24.51
CA SER A 16 -30.38 -2.90 24.50
C SER A 16 -29.56 -4.17 24.65
N ARG A 17 -29.99 -5.14 25.45
CA ARG A 17 -29.31 -6.43 25.63
C ARG A 17 -29.40 -7.29 24.38
N VAL A 18 -30.54 -7.40 23.76
CA VAL A 18 -30.76 -8.14 22.51
C VAL A 18 -29.94 -7.55 21.38
N MET A 19 -30.00 -6.23 21.19
CA MET A 19 -29.27 -5.51 20.15
C MET A 19 -27.74 -5.53 20.35
N ASN A 20 -27.28 -5.87 21.56
CA ASN A 20 -25.87 -6.06 21.87
C ASN A 20 -25.50 -7.56 22.01
N GLU A 21 -26.36 -8.48 21.55
CA GLU A 21 -26.14 -9.93 21.52
C GLU A 21 -25.73 -10.52 22.88
N VAL A 22 -26.27 -9.99 23.98
CA VAL A 22 -25.98 -10.50 25.31
C VAL A 22 -26.65 -11.87 25.47
N PRO A 23 -25.88 -12.97 25.68
CA PRO A 23 -26.40 -14.34 25.60
C PRO A 23 -27.37 -14.71 26.74
N THR A 24 -27.56 -13.86 27.72
CA THR A 24 -28.46 -14.09 28.90
C THR A 24 -29.90 -13.67 28.66
N VAL A 25 -30.28 -13.27 27.45
CA VAL A 25 -31.67 -12.92 27.11
C VAL A 25 -32.36 -14.17 26.59
N ASP A 26 -33.60 -14.39 27.06
CA ASP A 26 -34.46 -15.46 26.59
C ASP A 26 -34.59 -15.43 25.05
N PRO A 27 -34.46 -16.58 24.36
CA PRO A 27 -34.47 -16.66 22.89
C PRO A 27 -35.78 -16.12 22.27
N GLU A 28 -36.94 -16.43 22.84
CA GLU A 28 -38.26 -15.98 22.32
C GLU A 28 -38.39 -14.46 22.47
N LEU A 29 -37.89 -13.93 23.60
CA LEU A 29 -37.87 -12.48 23.84
C LEU A 29 -36.92 -11.76 22.90
N ALA A 30 -35.77 -12.40 22.60
CA ALA A 30 -34.79 -11.87 21.68
C ALA A 30 -35.37 -11.78 20.26
N GLU A 31 -36.10 -12.81 19.80
CA GLU A 31 -36.72 -12.84 18.48
C GLU A 31 -37.80 -11.75 18.34
N ARG A 32 -38.70 -11.61 19.30
CA ARG A 32 -39.71 -10.53 19.31
C ARG A 32 -39.11 -9.13 19.23
N VAL A 33 -37.92 -8.95 19.86
CA VAL A 33 -37.23 -7.65 19.80
C VAL A 33 -36.62 -7.43 18.42
N ARG A 34 -36.05 -8.49 17.78
CA ARG A 34 -35.51 -8.39 16.40
C ARG A 34 -36.59 -8.08 15.39
N GLU A 35 -37.74 -8.80 15.45
CA GLU A 35 -38.87 -8.56 14.58
C GLU A 35 -39.40 -7.12 14.75
N ALA A 36 -39.51 -6.64 15.97
CA ALA A 36 -39.94 -5.27 16.23
C ALA A 36 -38.95 -4.21 15.72
N ALA A 37 -37.66 -4.51 15.82
CA ALA A 37 -36.59 -3.65 15.29
C ALA A 37 -36.63 -3.60 13.76
N ASP A 38 -36.84 -4.75 13.09
CA ASP A 38 -36.93 -4.85 11.64
C ASP A 38 -38.18 -4.15 11.10
N MET A 39 -39.33 -4.35 11.73
CA MET A 39 -40.57 -3.65 11.36
C MET A 39 -40.47 -2.12 11.45
N LEU A 40 -39.69 -1.61 12.42
CA LEU A 40 -39.48 -0.18 12.61
C LEU A 40 -38.26 0.36 11.84
N GLY A 41 -37.55 -0.47 11.11
CA GLY A 41 -36.28 -0.10 10.47
C GLY A 41 -35.23 0.40 11.46
N TYR A 42 -35.33 -0.04 12.73
CA TYR A 42 -34.50 0.45 13.81
C TYR A 42 -33.07 -0.09 13.64
N ARG A 43 -32.10 0.80 13.51
CA ARG A 43 -30.68 0.47 13.53
C ARG A 43 -30.02 0.94 14.82
N PRO A 44 -29.31 0.06 15.55
CA PRO A 44 -28.56 0.47 16.73
C PRO A 44 -27.55 1.56 16.37
N ASN A 45 -27.49 2.62 17.15
CA ASN A 45 -26.41 3.59 17.03
C ASN A 45 -25.15 2.96 17.64
N LEU A 46 -24.26 2.47 16.79
CA LEU A 46 -23.02 1.78 17.19
C LEU A 46 -22.13 2.69 18.05
N THR A 47 -22.04 3.98 17.72
CA THR A 47 -21.28 4.97 18.48
C THR A 47 -21.82 5.13 19.91
N ALA A 48 -23.14 5.20 20.06
CA ALA A 48 -23.76 5.27 21.39
C ALA A 48 -23.69 3.94 22.16
N SER A 49 -23.47 2.84 21.49
CA SER A 49 -23.32 1.50 22.09
C SER A 49 -21.87 1.27 22.55
N SER A 50 -20.86 1.74 21.81
CA SER A 50 -19.45 1.64 22.16
C SER A 50 -19.10 2.48 23.40
N LEU A 51 -19.63 3.71 23.48
CA LEU A 51 -19.50 4.59 24.64
C LEU A 51 -20.06 3.97 25.93
N ARG A 52 -21.15 3.17 25.83
CA ARG A 52 -21.77 2.52 26.99
C ARG A 52 -21.09 1.24 27.45
N ARG A 53 -20.34 0.56 26.57
CA ARG A 53 -19.63 -0.69 26.90
C ARG A 53 -18.30 -0.46 27.62
N GLY A 54 -17.90 0.80 27.86
CA GLY A 54 -16.66 1.14 28.56
C GLY A 54 -15.38 0.82 27.76
N ALA A 55 -15.51 0.27 26.55
CA ALA A 55 -14.38 -0.09 25.71
C ALA A 55 -13.91 1.07 24.82
N GLY A 56 -14.71 2.13 24.70
CA GLY A 56 -14.39 3.34 23.91
C GLY A 56 -14.10 3.10 22.41
N ARG A 57 -14.25 1.85 21.92
CA ARG A 57 -13.91 1.47 20.56
C ARG A 57 -15.09 1.49 19.61
N THR A 58 -14.84 1.97 18.38
CA THR A 58 -15.85 2.09 17.32
C THR A 58 -15.87 0.91 16.35
N ALA A 59 -14.92 -0.03 16.50
CA ALA A 59 -14.66 -1.10 15.56
C ALA A 59 -14.39 -0.56 14.13
N THR A 60 -13.68 0.54 14.04
CA THR A 60 -13.35 1.21 12.79
C THR A 60 -11.90 1.67 12.82
N ILE A 61 -11.16 1.39 11.75
CA ILE A 61 -9.78 1.91 11.55
C ILE A 61 -9.72 2.79 10.31
N GLY A 62 -8.76 3.70 10.27
CA GLY A 62 -8.44 4.51 9.10
C GLY A 62 -7.30 3.91 8.31
N LEU A 63 -7.42 3.89 6.98
CA LEU A 63 -6.36 3.52 6.05
C LEU A 63 -6.12 4.67 5.08
N LEU A 64 -4.95 5.27 5.17
CA LEU A 64 -4.51 6.40 4.35
C LEU A 64 -3.49 5.88 3.32
N LEU A 65 -3.84 5.95 2.04
CA LEU A 65 -3.03 5.46 0.93
C LEU A 65 -2.59 6.61 0.04
N GLU A 66 -1.58 6.42 -0.77
CA GLU A 66 -1.12 7.44 -1.71
C GLU A 66 -2.20 7.76 -2.75
N ASP A 67 -2.67 6.75 -3.46
CA ASP A 67 -3.71 6.82 -4.49
C ASP A 67 -4.45 5.49 -4.54
N THR A 68 -5.75 5.49 -4.26
CA THR A 68 -6.58 4.28 -4.27
C THR A 68 -6.83 3.72 -5.67
N SER A 69 -6.59 4.49 -6.72
CA SER A 69 -6.67 4.02 -8.10
C SER A 69 -5.43 3.22 -8.54
N ASN A 70 -4.32 3.34 -7.81
CA ASN A 70 -3.11 2.58 -8.09
C ASN A 70 -3.29 1.10 -7.68
N PRO A 71 -3.04 0.13 -8.60
CA PRO A 71 -3.18 -1.30 -8.31
C PRO A 71 -2.41 -1.79 -7.06
N PHE A 72 -1.24 -1.21 -6.78
CA PHE A 72 -0.48 -1.52 -5.58
C PHE A 72 -1.25 -1.11 -4.31
N SER A 73 -1.76 0.12 -4.26
CA SER A 73 -2.59 0.61 -3.16
C SER A 73 -3.87 -0.21 -2.99
N ALA A 74 -4.52 -0.58 -4.10
CA ALA A 74 -5.73 -1.42 -4.07
C ALA A 74 -5.44 -2.82 -3.48
N ALA A 75 -4.28 -3.40 -3.77
CA ALA A 75 -3.87 -4.69 -3.20
C ALA A 75 -3.54 -4.58 -1.69
N LEU A 76 -2.89 -3.50 -1.26
CA LEU A 76 -2.67 -3.22 0.17
C LEU A 76 -4.00 -3.05 0.92
N LEU A 77 -4.92 -2.25 0.37
CA LEU A 77 -6.26 -2.06 0.91
C LEU A 77 -6.96 -3.40 1.12
N ARG A 78 -6.97 -4.25 0.09
CA ARG A 78 -7.63 -5.56 0.14
C ARG A 78 -7.08 -6.43 1.28
N ALA A 79 -5.76 -6.44 1.45
CA ALA A 79 -5.11 -7.20 2.50
C ALA A 79 -5.44 -6.70 3.91
N VAL A 80 -5.47 -5.37 4.10
CA VAL A 80 -5.86 -4.74 5.38
C VAL A 80 -7.34 -5.01 5.67
N GLU A 81 -8.21 -4.86 4.66
CA GLU A 81 -9.65 -5.06 4.80
C GLU A 81 -10.00 -6.51 5.17
N ASP A 82 -9.34 -7.49 4.57
CA ASP A 82 -9.58 -8.91 4.87
C ASP A 82 -9.23 -9.26 6.33
N ASP A 83 -8.10 -8.74 6.87
CA ASP A 83 -7.70 -8.96 8.27
C ASP A 83 -8.63 -8.19 9.24
N ALA A 84 -9.01 -6.96 8.91
CA ALA A 84 -9.95 -6.15 9.69
C ALA A 84 -11.34 -6.79 9.75
N ARG A 85 -11.86 -7.25 8.61
CA ARG A 85 -13.16 -7.92 8.50
C ARG A 85 -13.23 -9.20 9.32
N ALA A 86 -12.16 -10.00 9.34
CA ALA A 86 -12.08 -11.20 10.17
C ALA A 86 -12.23 -10.90 11.67
N ARG A 87 -11.98 -9.65 12.08
CA ARG A 87 -12.12 -9.15 13.46
C ARG A 87 -13.39 -8.31 13.68
N GLY A 88 -14.27 -8.21 12.67
CA GLY A 88 -15.47 -7.37 12.73
C GLY A 88 -15.18 -5.86 12.72
N VAL A 89 -14.03 -5.45 12.20
CA VAL A 89 -13.59 -4.05 12.13
C VAL A 89 -13.83 -3.50 10.73
N GLN A 90 -14.34 -2.28 10.62
CA GLN A 90 -14.52 -1.55 9.37
C GLN A 90 -13.28 -0.73 9.01
N VAL A 91 -13.05 -0.51 7.72
CA VAL A 91 -11.93 0.31 7.24
C VAL A 91 -12.49 1.55 6.54
N LEU A 92 -12.11 2.74 7.04
CA LEU A 92 -12.33 4.01 6.34
C LEU A 92 -11.06 4.36 5.55
N ILE A 93 -11.25 4.70 4.29
CA ILE A 93 -10.13 4.88 3.34
C ILE A 93 -10.09 6.31 2.85
N ALA A 94 -8.88 6.85 2.66
CA ALA A 94 -8.65 8.10 1.95
C ALA A 94 -7.38 8.03 1.10
N SER A 95 -7.41 8.71 -0.06
CA SER A 95 -6.23 8.98 -0.89
C SER A 95 -5.57 10.27 -0.44
N LEU A 96 -4.26 10.27 -0.34
CA LEU A 96 -3.45 11.41 0.09
C LEU A 96 -2.89 12.23 -1.08
N ASP A 97 -2.86 11.65 -2.29
CA ASP A 97 -2.40 12.28 -3.54
C ASP A 97 -0.98 12.91 -3.42
N ARG A 98 -0.14 12.30 -2.57
CA ARG A 98 1.22 12.77 -2.25
C ARG A 98 1.27 14.15 -1.59
N ASP A 99 0.16 14.62 -1.03
CA ASP A 99 0.04 15.92 -0.39
C ASP A 99 0.16 15.78 1.15
N PRO A 100 1.23 16.34 1.77
CA PRO A 100 1.40 16.30 3.22
C PRO A 100 0.34 17.09 4.00
N ASP A 101 -0.25 18.12 3.42
CA ASP A 101 -1.29 18.90 4.09
C ASP A 101 -2.60 18.12 4.08
N ARG A 102 -2.90 17.42 2.98
CA ARG A 102 -4.02 16.49 2.90
C ARG A 102 -3.86 15.31 3.87
N GLU A 103 -2.63 14.81 4.06
CA GLU A 103 -2.36 13.78 5.09
C GLU A 103 -2.80 14.25 6.47
N ARG A 104 -2.40 15.45 6.88
CA ARG A 104 -2.77 16.05 8.18
C ARG A 104 -4.27 16.26 8.32
N GLU A 105 -4.92 16.75 7.26
CA GLU A 105 -6.37 16.97 7.22
C GLU A 105 -7.13 15.65 7.37
N MET A 106 -6.76 14.62 6.60
CA MET A 106 -7.43 13.32 6.63
C MET A 106 -7.22 12.60 7.96
N VAL A 107 -6.02 12.67 8.54
CA VAL A 107 -5.75 12.13 9.88
C VAL A 107 -6.67 12.79 10.91
N ARG A 108 -6.77 14.11 10.95
CA ARG A 108 -7.69 14.82 11.85
C ARG A 108 -9.14 14.40 11.64
N THR A 109 -9.58 14.35 10.38
CA THR A 109 -10.95 13.93 10.02
C THR A 109 -11.25 12.52 10.53
N LEU A 110 -10.32 11.57 10.43
CA LEU A 110 -10.51 10.21 10.92
C LEU A 110 -10.51 10.15 12.45
N ILE A 111 -9.66 10.91 13.11
CA ILE A 111 -9.63 11.02 14.57
C ILE A 111 -10.94 11.65 15.10
N ASP A 112 -11.44 12.71 14.48
CA ASP A 112 -12.73 13.33 14.81
C ASP A 112 -13.90 12.35 14.64
N ARG A 113 -13.78 11.39 13.71
CA ARG A 113 -14.71 10.27 13.54
C ARG A 113 -14.48 9.12 14.52
N GLN A 114 -13.54 9.29 15.46
CA GLN A 114 -13.22 8.33 16.51
C GLN A 114 -12.81 6.96 15.98
N VAL A 115 -12.00 6.91 14.89
CA VAL A 115 -11.39 5.65 14.49
C VAL A 115 -10.49 5.12 15.60
N ASP A 116 -10.43 3.80 15.76
CA ASP A 116 -9.68 3.14 16.83
C ASP A 116 -8.17 3.15 16.57
N GLY A 117 -7.75 3.41 15.32
CA GLY A 117 -6.34 3.51 14.93
C GLY A 117 -6.18 3.78 13.44
N LEU A 118 -4.93 3.99 13.02
CA LEU A 118 -4.57 4.42 11.68
C LEU A 118 -3.50 3.53 11.08
N ILE A 119 -3.64 3.19 9.79
CA ILE A 119 -2.56 2.68 8.94
C ILE A 119 -2.30 3.76 7.89
N ILE A 120 -1.04 4.21 7.77
CA ILE A 120 -0.70 5.38 6.97
C ILE A 120 0.44 5.04 6.00
N VAL A 121 0.22 5.26 4.71
CA VAL A 121 1.30 5.41 3.72
C VAL A 121 1.66 6.89 3.68
N PRO A 122 2.78 7.32 4.31
CA PRO A 122 3.02 8.74 4.52
C PRO A 122 3.32 9.48 3.21
N ALA A 123 2.64 10.61 3.01
CA ALA A 123 2.89 11.54 1.91
C ALA A 123 3.99 12.54 2.25
N GLY A 124 4.07 12.95 3.53
CA GLY A 124 5.04 13.90 4.04
C GLY A 124 6.24 13.27 4.73
N GLN A 125 7.19 14.13 5.13
CA GLN A 125 8.37 13.72 5.90
C GLN A 125 8.24 14.05 7.39
N ASP A 126 7.23 14.80 7.79
CA ASP A 126 6.99 15.23 9.17
C ASP A 126 5.65 14.73 9.67
N GLN A 127 5.70 13.72 10.53
CA GLN A 127 4.54 13.11 11.21
C GLN A 127 4.45 13.55 12.68
N SER A 128 5.10 14.65 13.06
CA SER A 128 5.07 15.18 14.45
C SER A 128 3.66 15.50 14.95
N TYR A 129 2.73 15.79 14.05
CA TYR A 129 1.32 16.02 14.34
C TYR A 129 0.64 14.82 15.02
N LEU A 130 1.14 13.59 14.84
CA LEU A 130 0.64 12.39 15.51
C LEU A 130 1.06 12.28 16.98
N GLN A 131 2.03 13.07 17.44
CA GLN A 131 2.53 12.97 18.83
C GLN A 131 1.45 13.33 19.87
N ALA A 132 0.63 14.32 19.59
CA ALA A 132 -0.49 14.69 20.47
C ALA A 132 -1.54 13.59 20.50
N GLU A 133 -1.92 13.07 19.35
CA GLU A 133 -2.95 12.05 19.17
C GLU A 133 -2.55 10.71 19.80
N SER A 134 -1.27 10.33 19.68
CA SER A 134 -0.73 9.14 20.33
C SER A 134 -0.84 9.20 21.87
N ARG A 135 -0.67 10.38 22.47
CA ARG A 135 -0.87 10.57 23.91
C ARG A 135 -2.33 10.38 24.34
N HIS A 136 -3.26 10.60 23.43
CA HIS A 136 -4.69 10.36 23.62
C HIS A 136 -5.11 8.92 23.28
N GLY A 137 -4.14 8.03 22.99
CA GLY A 137 -4.37 6.61 22.75
C GLY A 137 -4.64 6.21 21.31
N VAL A 138 -4.49 7.12 20.34
CA VAL A 138 -4.58 6.78 18.93
C VAL A 138 -3.32 6.02 18.52
N CYS A 139 -3.49 4.75 18.12
CA CYS A 139 -2.42 3.93 17.57
C CYS A 139 -2.27 4.21 16.07
N ALA A 140 -1.02 4.33 15.59
CA ALA A 140 -0.72 4.42 14.17
C ALA A 140 0.35 3.38 13.80
N VAL A 141 0.25 2.82 12.60
CA VAL A 141 1.26 1.95 11.95
C VAL A 141 1.52 2.50 10.56
N PHE A 142 2.78 2.57 10.17
CA PHE A 142 3.15 3.03 8.84
C PHE A 142 3.30 1.86 7.87
N LEU A 143 2.92 2.09 6.63
CA LEU A 143 2.92 1.09 5.58
C LEU A 143 3.65 1.63 4.35
N ASP A 144 4.40 0.78 3.64
CA ASP A 144 5.19 1.10 2.44
C ASP A 144 6.39 2.04 2.67
N ARG A 145 6.25 3.02 3.57
CA ARG A 145 7.29 4.01 3.89
C ARG A 145 7.41 4.18 5.41
N GLU A 146 8.63 4.37 5.88
CA GLU A 146 8.88 4.66 7.29
C GLU A 146 8.52 6.09 7.65
N PRO A 147 8.02 6.34 8.87
CA PRO A 147 7.93 7.70 9.41
C PRO A 147 9.34 8.23 9.69
N ARG A 148 9.56 9.54 9.53
CA ARG A 148 10.88 10.14 9.84
C ARG A 148 10.96 10.75 11.21
N VAL A 149 9.88 11.31 11.72
CA VAL A 149 9.86 12.10 12.97
C VAL A 149 9.00 11.44 14.04
N PHE A 150 8.17 10.50 13.69
CA PHE A 150 7.26 9.81 14.61
C PHE A 150 7.71 8.37 14.86
N ASN A 151 7.86 8.00 16.15
CA ASN A 151 8.30 6.64 16.54
C ASN A 151 7.10 5.68 16.57
N SER A 152 6.97 4.86 15.55
CA SER A 152 5.88 3.89 15.37
C SER A 152 6.37 2.67 14.58
N ASP A 153 5.58 1.58 14.63
CA ASP A 153 5.84 0.44 13.75
C ASP A 153 5.69 0.84 12.29
N ALA A 154 6.55 0.28 11.46
CA ALA A 154 6.49 0.42 10.02
C ALA A 154 6.61 -0.95 9.34
N VAL A 155 5.88 -1.14 8.26
CA VAL A 155 5.96 -2.33 7.40
C VAL A 155 6.32 -1.87 6.00
N VAL A 156 7.49 -2.25 5.53
CA VAL A 156 8.07 -1.80 4.26
C VAL A 156 8.56 -2.99 3.44
N SER A 157 8.67 -2.81 2.14
CA SER A 157 9.33 -3.79 1.27
C SER A 157 10.84 -3.59 1.26
N ASP A 158 11.57 -4.67 0.95
CA ASP A 158 12.99 -4.57 0.61
C ASP A 158 13.18 -3.94 -0.77
N ASN A 159 13.00 -2.62 -0.82
CA ASN A 159 13.12 -1.85 -2.04
C ASN A 159 14.53 -1.89 -2.64
N ARG A 160 15.54 -1.79 -1.77
CA ARG A 160 16.93 -1.77 -2.21
C ARG A 160 17.39 -3.13 -2.73
N GLY A 161 17.10 -4.21 -1.98
CA GLY A 161 17.44 -5.57 -2.40
C GLY A 161 16.69 -5.98 -3.66
N GLY A 162 15.42 -5.62 -3.79
CA GLY A 162 14.65 -5.85 -5.01
C GLY A 162 15.24 -5.15 -6.23
N ALA A 163 15.67 -3.89 -6.09
CA ALA A 163 16.32 -3.16 -7.18
C ALA A 163 17.68 -3.75 -7.55
N ILE A 164 18.47 -4.20 -6.57
CA ILE A 164 19.70 -4.93 -6.81
C ILE A 164 19.40 -6.19 -7.63
N ALA A 165 18.44 -7.00 -7.21
CA ALA A 165 18.07 -8.23 -7.91
C ALA A 165 17.57 -7.97 -9.34
N ALA A 166 16.86 -6.86 -9.60
CA ALA A 166 16.44 -6.47 -10.94
C ALA A 166 17.62 -6.20 -11.86
N VAL A 167 18.60 -5.43 -11.38
CA VAL A 167 19.78 -5.06 -12.18
C VAL A 167 20.73 -6.25 -12.34
N GLU A 168 20.96 -7.03 -11.29
CA GLU A 168 21.75 -8.28 -11.36
C GLU A 168 21.17 -9.25 -12.38
N HIS A 169 19.85 -9.35 -12.46
CA HIS A 169 19.19 -10.17 -13.48
C HIS A 169 19.52 -9.68 -14.89
N LEU A 170 19.44 -8.38 -15.16
CA LEU A 170 19.80 -7.81 -16.47
C LEU A 170 21.31 -8.01 -16.78
N LEU A 171 22.18 -7.81 -15.80
CA LEU A 171 23.62 -8.05 -15.93
C LEU A 171 23.93 -9.52 -16.27
N ALA A 172 23.20 -10.47 -15.65
CA ALA A 172 23.36 -11.90 -15.93
C ALA A 172 23.01 -12.29 -17.38
N PHE A 173 22.14 -11.50 -18.05
CA PHE A 173 21.84 -11.65 -19.47
C PHE A 173 22.78 -10.85 -20.40
N GLY A 174 23.84 -10.25 -19.84
CA GLY A 174 24.93 -9.61 -20.62
C GLY A 174 24.68 -8.13 -20.90
N HIS A 175 23.76 -7.47 -20.22
CA HIS A 175 23.56 -6.03 -20.39
C HIS A 175 24.56 -5.23 -19.55
N GLU A 176 25.36 -4.39 -20.20
CA GLU A 176 26.29 -3.47 -19.53
C GLU A 176 25.76 -2.02 -19.49
N ARG A 177 24.84 -1.68 -20.41
CA ARG A 177 24.22 -0.36 -20.49
C ARG A 177 22.76 -0.48 -20.15
N ILE A 178 22.42 -0.25 -18.86
CA ILE A 178 21.08 -0.39 -18.30
C ILE A 178 20.55 0.99 -17.96
N GLY A 179 19.39 1.37 -18.52
CA GLY A 179 18.71 2.62 -18.18
C GLY A 179 17.86 2.48 -16.92
N TYR A 180 17.71 3.58 -16.17
CA TYR A 180 16.83 3.68 -15.03
C TYR A 180 15.73 4.67 -15.31
N LEU A 181 14.47 4.25 -15.12
CA LEU A 181 13.31 5.12 -15.19
C LEU A 181 12.53 5.01 -13.88
N GLY A 182 12.35 6.13 -13.19
CA GLY A 182 11.74 6.09 -11.87
C GLY A 182 11.12 7.41 -11.41
N ASP A 183 10.49 7.33 -10.27
CA ASP A 183 9.84 8.46 -9.61
C ASP A 183 10.86 9.42 -8.97
N SER A 184 10.38 10.52 -8.41
CA SER A 184 11.19 11.50 -7.70
C SER A 184 12.00 10.86 -6.55
N LEU A 185 13.26 11.24 -6.43
CA LEU A 185 14.13 10.79 -5.33
C LEU A 185 13.71 11.35 -3.96
N THR A 186 12.78 12.30 -3.91
CA THR A 186 12.17 12.78 -2.67
C THR A 186 11.24 11.73 -2.05
N VAL A 187 10.75 10.78 -2.86
CA VAL A 187 9.98 9.62 -2.40
C VAL A 187 10.96 8.56 -1.89
N ALA A 188 10.84 8.19 -0.63
CA ALA A 188 11.81 7.31 0.05
C ALA A 188 12.01 5.96 -0.68
N THR A 189 10.93 5.32 -1.12
CA THR A 189 10.98 4.04 -1.87
C THR A 189 11.70 4.18 -3.20
N SER A 190 11.48 5.29 -3.92
CA SER A 190 12.19 5.60 -5.17
C SER A 190 13.69 5.80 -4.94
N GLY A 191 14.08 6.54 -3.90
CA GLY A 191 15.48 6.71 -3.53
C GLY A 191 16.17 5.40 -3.15
N GLN A 192 15.48 4.51 -2.44
CA GLN A 192 16.00 3.17 -2.10
C GLN A 192 16.21 2.30 -3.34
N ARG A 193 15.25 2.31 -4.29
CA ARG A 193 15.33 1.55 -5.55
C ARG A 193 16.43 2.09 -6.45
N PHE A 194 16.58 3.42 -6.55
CA PHE A 194 17.68 4.04 -7.27
C PHE A 194 19.04 3.68 -6.65
N GLY A 195 19.18 3.79 -5.32
CA GLY A 195 20.41 3.37 -4.63
C GLY A 195 20.71 1.87 -4.77
N GLY A 196 19.71 1.02 -4.98
CA GLY A 196 19.88 -0.39 -5.34
C GLY A 196 20.41 -0.58 -6.76
N TYR A 197 19.85 0.19 -7.72
CA TYR A 197 20.34 0.21 -9.10
C TYR A 197 21.81 0.64 -9.18
N GLU A 198 22.17 1.76 -8.55
CA GLU A 198 23.57 2.22 -8.51
C GLU A 198 24.51 1.19 -7.88
N ARG A 199 24.06 0.59 -6.77
CA ARG A 199 24.87 -0.41 -6.06
C ARG A 199 25.13 -1.67 -6.87
N ALA A 200 24.16 -2.15 -7.64
CA ALA A 200 24.35 -3.32 -8.50
C ALA A 200 25.32 -3.03 -9.64
N LEU A 201 25.24 -1.86 -10.28
CA LEU A 201 26.20 -1.44 -11.30
C LEU A 201 27.63 -1.28 -10.73
N GLU A 202 27.74 -0.65 -9.55
CA GLU A 202 29.03 -0.49 -8.86
C GLU A 202 29.69 -1.84 -8.59
N LEU A 203 28.93 -2.82 -8.10
CA LEU A 203 29.41 -4.18 -7.81
C LEU A 203 29.89 -4.90 -9.09
N ALA A 204 29.28 -4.60 -10.23
CA ALA A 204 29.67 -5.12 -11.54
C ALA A 204 30.81 -4.32 -12.17
N GLY A 205 31.32 -3.26 -11.56
CA GLY A 205 32.38 -2.40 -12.11
C GLY A 205 31.90 -1.50 -13.25
N ILE A 206 30.58 -1.28 -13.37
CA ILE A 206 29.96 -0.47 -14.43
C ILE A 206 29.65 0.91 -13.87
N ALA A 207 30.14 1.96 -14.54
CA ALA A 207 29.82 3.35 -14.16
C ALA A 207 28.37 3.70 -14.52
N THR A 208 27.70 4.35 -13.59
CA THR A 208 26.36 4.93 -13.84
C THR A 208 26.44 6.02 -14.91
N ASP A 209 25.59 5.94 -15.93
CA ASP A 209 25.51 6.93 -17.00
C ASP A 209 24.26 7.81 -16.84
N PRO A 210 24.41 9.10 -16.44
CA PRO A 210 23.27 9.98 -16.22
C PRO A 210 22.37 10.17 -17.45
N ARG A 211 22.89 9.92 -18.66
CA ARG A 211 22.15 10.12 -19.93
C ARG A 211 21.05 9.07 -20.16
N VAL A 212 21.07 7.97 -19.42
CA VAL A 212 20.05 6.91 -19.49
C VAL A 212 19.23 6.81 -18.20
N ILE A 213 19.25 7.86 -17.38
CA ILE A 213 18.52 7.94 -16.12
C ILE A 213 17.45 9.02 -16.21
N ALA A 214 16.22 8.68 -15.88
CA ALA A 214 15.12 9.63 -15.77
C ALA A 214 14.42 9.47 -14.42
N HIS A 215 14.23 10.59 -13.73
CA HIS A 215 13.54 10.69 -12.45
C HIS A 215 12.26 11.52 -12.55
N GLY A 216 11.40 11.46 -11.54
CA GLY A 216 10.19 12.27 -11.45
C GLY A 216 9.06 11.79 -12.35
N LEU A 217 9.12 10.53 -12.78
CA LEU A 217 8.10 9.94 -13.64
C LEU A 217 6.93 9.46 -12.76
N CYS A 218 5.84 10.22 -12.77
CA CYS A 218 4.68 9.97 -11.91
C CYS A 218 3.51 9.34 -12.64
N THR A 219 3.45 9.49 -13.98
CA THR A 219 2.36 9.00 -14.81
C THR A 219 2.84 8.02 -15.89
N LEU A 220 1.90 7.28 -16.48
CA LEU A 220 2.16 6.42 -17.63
C LEU A 220 2.75 7.23 -18.80
N ASP A 221 2.20 8.41 -19.06
CA ASP A 221 2.61 9.28 -20.18
C ASP A 221 4.01 9.84 -19.98
N ASP A 222 4.36 10.25 -18.74
CA ASP A 222 5.73 10.69 -18.43
C ASP A 222 6.73 9.58 -18.69
N ALA A 223 6.42 8.36 -18.25
CA ALA A 223 7.28 7.20 -18.44
C ALA A 223 7.41 6.82 -19.94
N ALA A 224 6.31 6.85 -20.69
CA ALA A 224 6.33 6.55 -22.12
C ALA A 224 7.16 7.59 -22.88
N ARG A 225 6.98 8.88 -22.59
CA ARG A 225 7.77 9.97 -23.18
C ARG A 225 9.26 9.83 -22.86
N ALA A 226 9.62 9.66 -21.57
CA ALA A 226 11.02 9.49 -21.15
C ALA A 226 11.66 8.26 -21.78
N THR A 227 10.91 7.17 -21.96
CA THR A 227 11.39 5.98 -22.67
C THR A 227 11.70 6.29 -24.12
N THR A 228 10.80 6.97 -24.83
CA THR A 228 10.99 7.35 -26.24
C THR A 228 12.22 8.24 -26.38
N GLU A 229 12.40 9.23 -25.54
CA GLU A 229 13.56 10.12 -25.51
C GLU A 229 14.86 9.36 -25.24
N THR A 230 14.86 8.46 -24.24
CA THR A 230 16.03 7.63 -23.89
C THR A 230 16.42 6.71 -25.04
N MET A 231 15.45 6.08 -25.71
CA MET A 231 15.70 5.17 -26.83
C MET A 231 16.09 5.89 -28.12
N ALA A 232 15.75 7.19 -28.27
CA ALA A 232 16.20 8.03 -29.42
C ALA A 232 17.62 8.56 -29.24
N SER A 233 18.28 8.34 -28.11
CA SER A 233 19.65 8.79 -27.87
C SER A 233 20.66 8.12 -28.83
N PRO A 234 21.82 8.76 -29.13
CA PRO A 234 22.84 8.16 -30.02
C PRO A 234 23.39 6.79 -29.54
N HIS A 235 23.36 6.58 -28.24
CA HIS A 235 23.77 5.32 -27.60
C HIS A 235 22.70 4.89 -26.62
N PRO A 236 21.58 4.31 -27.09
CA PRO A 236 20.50 3.91 -26.21
C PRO A 236 20.91 2.75 -25.30
N PRO A 237 20.27 2.59 -24.14
CA PRO A 237 20.48 1.42 -23.29
C PRO A 237 19.94 0.16 -23.99
N THR A 238 20.54 -0.99 -23.68
CA THR A 238 20.07 -2.29 -24.18
C THR A 238 19.06 -2.94 -23.23
N ALA A 239 18.96 -2.41 -22.02
CA ALA A 239 17.99 -2.84 -21.01
C ALA A 239 17.50 -1.64 -20.19
N LEU A 240 16.30 -1.76 -19.64
CA LEU A 240 15.66 -0.76 -18.80
C LEU A 240 15.22 -1.39 -17.47
N PHE A 241 15.48 -0.67 -16.38
CA PHE A 241 14.87 -0.94 -15.08
C PHE A 241 13.85 0.16 -14.79
N ALA A 242 12.56 -0.21 -14.73
CA ALA A 242 11.44 0.66 -14.42
C ALA A 242 11.05 0.49 -12.95
N SER A 243 11.21 1.53 -12.14
CA SER A 243 11.26 1.40 -10.68
C SER A 243 9.91 1.48 -9.97
N GLN A 244 8.78 1.43 -10.70
CA GLN A 244 7.42 1.30 -10.13
C GLN A 244 6.41 0.85 -11.21
N ASN A 245 5.21 0.40 -10.79
CA ASN A 245 4.22 -0.16 -11.70
C ASN A 245 3.78 0.78 -12.83
N LEU A 246 3.42 2.03 -12.54
CA LEU A 246 2.99 2.98 -13.57
C LEU A 246 4.11 3.30 -14.56
N VAL A 247 5.35 3.42 -14.06
CA VAL A 247 6.53 3.59 -14.92
C VAL A 247 6.74 2.34 -15.77
N THR A 248 6.63 1.15 -15.19
CA THR A 248 6.76 -0.13 -15.92
C THR A 248 5.75 -0.24 -17.07
N ILE A 249 4.48 0.13 -16.82
CA ILE A 249 3.43 0.10 -17.84
C ILE A 249 3.73 1.13 -18.95
N GLY A 250 4.12 2.36 -18.58
CA GLY A 250 4.48 3.39 -19.55
C GLY A 250 5.68 3.01 -20.41
N VAL A 251 6.74 2.45 -19.82
CA VAL A 251 7.90 1.90 -20.54
C VAL A 251 7.48 0.79 -21.50
N THR A 252 6.68 -0.16 -21.01
CA THR A 252 6.17 -1.26 -21.84
C THR A 252 5.38 -0.74 -23.04
N THR A 253 4.51 0.24 -22.81
CA THR A 253 3.72 0.88 -23.88
C THR A 253 4.63 1.53 -24.93
N ALA A 254 5.64 2.30 -24.51
CA ALA A 254 6.56 2.95 -25.43
C ALA A 254 7.42 1.94 -26.22
N LEU A 255 7.93 0.89 -25.57
CA LEU A 255 8.69 -0.15 -26.26
C LEU A 255 7.84 -0.84 -27.36
N HIS A 256 6.59 -1.14 -27.11
CA HIS A 256 5.67 -1.70 -28.12
C HIS A 256 5.40 -0.72 -29.25
N GLN A 257 5.17 0.55 -28.97
CA GLN A 257 4.97 1.59 -30.00
C GLN A 257 6.20 1.78 -30.90
N LEU A 258 7.40 1.59 -30.33
CA LEU A 258 8.67 1.68 -31.06
C LEU A 258 9.08 0.38 -31.76
N GLY A 259 8.38 -0.75 -31.55
CA GLY A 259 8.77 -2.08 -32.06
C GLY A 259 10.05 -2.59 -31.43
N LEU A 260 10.32 -2.23 -30.17
CA LEU A 260 11.51 -2.56 -29.41
C LEU A 260 11.25 -3.59 -28.28
N GLU A 261 10.02 -4.04 -28.10
CA GLU A 261 9.59 -4.95 -27.03
C GLU A 261 10.33 -6.30 -27.03
N ASN A 262 10.89 -6.71 -28.17
CA ASN A 262 11.69 -7.93 -28.33
C ASN A 262 13.19 -7.64 -28.53
N LYS A 263 13.64 -6.40 -28.34
CA LYS A 263 15.02 -5.97 -28.59
C LYS A 263 15.68 -5.32 -27.39
N VAL A 264 14.89 -4.72 -26.51
CA VAL A 264 15.32 -4.04 -25.29
C VAL A 264 14.78 -4.80 -24.10
N ALA A 265 15.67 -5.25 -23.22
CA ALA A 265 15.24 -5.94 -22.02
C ALA A 265 14.55 -4.98 -21.04
N LEU A 266 13.56 -5.48 -20.31
CA LEU A 266 12.83 -4.72 -19.31
C LEU A 266 12.63 -5.54 -18.04
N VAL A 267 13.02 -4.97 -16.91
CA VAL A 267 12.58 -5.42 -15.59
C VAL A 267 11.80 -4.27 -14.93
N GLY A 268 10.59 -4.55 -14.50
CA GLY A 268 9.76 -3.61 -13.74
C GLY A 268 9.84 -3.84 -12.25
N PHE A 269 9.51 -2.83 -11.46
CA PHE A 269 9.21 -2.99 -10.04
C PHE A 269 7.69 -2.94 -9.87
N ASP A 270 7.15 -3.78 -8.99
CA ASP A 270 5.75 -4.11 -8.81
C ASP A 270 5.15 -4.99 -9.93
N ASP A 271 4.37 -5.97 -9.50
CA ASP A 271 3.57 -6.76 -10.43
C ASP A 271 2.27 -6.02 -10.78
N PHE A 272 1.77 -6.25 -11.99
CA PHE A 272 0.53 -5.61 -12.46
C PHE A 272 -0.32 -6.56 -13.31
N VAL A 273 -1.60 -6.25 -13.38
CA VAL A 273 -2.55 -7.01 -14.20
C VAL A 273 -2.08 -7.00 -15.66
N LEU A 274 -2.09 -8.15 -16.31
CA LEU A 274 -1.64 -8.39 -17.69
C LEU A 274 -0.12 -8.52 -17.88
N ALA A 275 0.74 -8.30 -16.90
CA ALA A 275 2.18 -8.46 -17.05
C ALA A 275 2.59 -9.85 -17.59
N ASN A 276 1.82 -10.89 -17.25
CA ASN A 276 2.04 -12.26 -17.74
C ASN A 276 1.34 -12.57 -19.09
N VAL A 277 0.46 -11.69 -19.58
CA VAL A 277 -0.30 -11.89 -20.83
C VAL A 277 0.39 -11.25 -22.02
N LEU A 278 1.16 -10.19 -21.78
CA LEU A 278 1.95 -9.50 -22.81
C LEU A 278 2.95 -10.44 -23.47
N ARG A 279 3.46 -10.06 -24.64
CA ARG A 279 4.48 -10.81 -25.38
C ARG A 279 5.61 -9.88 -25.82
N PRO A 280 6.81 -10.04 -25.19
CA PRO A 280 7.12 -10.93 -24.05
C PRO A 280 6.36 -10.54 -22.78
N GLY A 281 6.16 -11.51 -21.87
CA GLY A 281 5.65 -11.22 -20.54
C GLY A 281 6.62 -10.31 -19.77
N VAL A 282 6.10 -9.39 -18.95
CA VAL A 282 6.97 -8.42 -18.26
C VAL A 282 7.56 -9.05 -16.99
N THR A 283 8.88 -9.17 -16.98
CA THR A 283 9.67 -9.57 -15.80
C THR A 283 9.62 -8.48 -14.75
N VAL A 284 9.29 -8.83 -13.51
CA VAL A 284 9.12 -7.84 -12.44
C VAL A 284 9.76 -8.28 -11.12
N ILE A 285 10.06 -7.29 -10.30
CA ILE A 285 10.25 -7.46 -8.85
C ILE A 285 8.88 -7.30 -8.20
N ALA A 286 8.31 -8.40 -7.75
CA ALA A 286 7.01 -8.42 -7.10
C ALA A 286 7.14 -8.15 -5.59
N GLN A 287 6.35 -7.24 -5.07
CA GLN A 287 6.15 -7.04 -3.64
C GLN A 287 5.07 -7.99 -3.11
N ASP A 288 5.20 -8.45 -1.86
CA ASP A 288 4.15 -9.19 -1.16
C ASP A 288 3.15 -8.21 -0.52
N THR A 289 2.29 -7.62 -1.34
CA THR A 289 1.26 -6.67 -0.90
C THR A 289 0.31 -7.30 0.13
N ALA A 290 0.02 -8.60 0.00
CA ALA A 290 -0.81 -9.33 0.94
C ALA A 290 -0.12 -9.46 2.31
N GLY A 291 1.17 -9.77 2.33
CA GLY A 291 2.00 -9.82 3.55
C GLY A 291 2.13 -8.45 4.20
N LEU A 292 2.41 -7.41 3.40
CA LEU A 292 2.52 -6.01 3.87
C LEU A 292 1.25 -5.55 4.58
N GLY A 293 0.09 -5.62 3.90
CA GLY A 293 -1.17 -5.15 4.46
C GLY A 293 -1.63 -5.96 5.67
N ARG A 294 -1.49 -7.29 5.64
CA ARG A 294 -1.81 -8.16 6.77
C ARG A 294 -0.95 -7.84 7.99
N LEU A 295 0.36 -7.72 7.81
CA LEU A 295 1.27 -7.42 8.92
C LEU A 295 0.99 -6.04 9.53
N ALA A 296 0.73 -5.03 8.70
CA ALA A 296 0.37 -3.69 9.20
C ALA A 296 -0.92 -3.73 10.05
N ALA A 297 -1.96 -4.45 9.58
CA ALA A 297 -3.19 -4.62 10.35
C ALA A 297 -2.95 -5.37 11.66
N GLN A 298 -2.19 -6.46 11.64
CA GLN A 298 -1.86 -7.24 12.84
C GLN A 298 -1.11 -6.41 13.88
N LEU A 299 -0.13 -5.60 13.46
CA LEU A 299 0.61 -4.71 14.36
C LEU A 299 -0.33 -3.65 14.96
N LEU A 300 -1.19 -3.03 14.16
CA LEU A 300 -2.16 -2.07 14.66
C LEU A 300 -3.06 -2.70 15.74
N PHE A 301 -3.62 -3.88 15.47
CA PHE A 301 -4.48 -4.58 16.42
C PHE A 301 -3.73 -5.03 17.68
N ALA A 302 -2.45 -5.43 17.57
CA ALA A 302 -1.60 -5.76 18.72
C ALA A 302 -1.39 -4.52 19.62
N ARG A 303 -1.08 -3.37 19.02
CA ARG A 303 -0.96 -2.08 19.74
C ARG A 303 -2.25 -1.72 20.45
N GLN A 304 -3.37 -1.85 19.77
CA GLN A 304 -4.69 -1.61 20.38
C GLN A 304 -5.01 -2.60 21.52
N ALA A 305 -4.48 -3.81 21.47
CA ALA A 305 -4.63 -4.80 22.53
C ALA A 305 -3.68 -4.56 23.73
N GLY A 306 -2.82 -3.54 23.66
CA GLY A 306 -1.91 -3.16 24.75
C GLY A 306 -0.46 -3.65 24.58
N ASP A 307 -0.07 -4.09 23.39
CA ASP A 307 1.35 -4.39 23.11
C ASP A 307 2.19 -3.10 23.26
N SER A 308 3.05 -3.08 24.25
CA SER A 308 3.96 -1.97 24.58
C SER A 308 5.40 -2.23 24.16
N SER A 309 5.66 -3.26 23.37
CA SER A 309 7.01 -3.53 22.84
C SER A 309 7.53 -2.33 22.05
N PRO A 310 8.85 -2.09 22.00
CA PRO A 310 9.41 -0.99 21.22
C PRO A 310 8.99 -1.08 19.75
N PRO A 311 8.58 0.03 19.11
CA PRO A 311 8.26 0.07 17.70
C PRO A 311 9.43 -0.41 16.83
N ARG A 312 9.10 -1.06 15.70
CA ARG A 312 10.11 -1.64 14.79
C ARG A 312 9.70 -1.42 13.34
N THR A 313 10.72 -1.36 12.48
CA THR A 313 10.52 -1.51 11.05
C THR A 313 10.58 -2.98 10.65
N HIS A 314 9.54 -3.46 10.02
CA HIS A 314 9.41 -4.80 9.48
C HIS A 314 9.64 -4.76 7.97
N VAL A 315 10.71 -5.40 7.50
CA VAL A 315 11.05 -5.45 6.08
C VAL A 315 10.52 -6.76 5.49
N VAL A 316 9.61 -6.64 4.53
CA VAL A 316 9.05 -7.77 3.78
C VAL A 316 9.89 -7.97 2.51
N PRO A 317 10.38 -9.19 2.25
CA PRO A 317 11.20 -9.45 1.07
C PRO A 317 10.40 -9.28 -0.22
N THR A 318 11.09 -8.89 -1.28
CA THR A 318 10.57 -8.86 -2.64
C THR A 318 11.01 -10.11 -3.41
N ARG A 319 10.39 -10.36 -4.56
CA ARG A 319 10.70 -11.55 -5.37
C ARG A 319 10.80 -11.18 -6.84
N LEU A 320 11.88 -11.59 -7.50
CA LEU A 320 12.00 -11.56 -8.96
C LEU A 320 11.05 -12.60 -9.59
N VAL A 321 10.30 -12.18 -10.60
CA VAL A 321 9.36 -13.01 -11.37
C VAL A 321 9.75 -12.91 -12.85
N PRO A 322 10.58 -13.81 -13.37
CA PRO A 322 10.96 -13.84 -14.79
C PRO A 322 9.73 -14.17 -15.66
N ARG A 323 9.59 -13.46 -16.81
CA ARG A 323 8.48 -13.66 -17.77
C ARG A 323 8.85 -13.44 -19.23
N GLY A 324 10.11 -13.19 -19.52
CA GLY A 324 10.64 -13.06 -20.89
C GLY A 324 11.18 -11.68 -21.24
N SER A 325 10.65 -10.59 -20.72
CA SER A 325 11.15 -9.25 -21.07
C SER A 325 12.53 -8.96 -20.48
N GLY A 326 12.82 -9.46 -19.28
CA GLY A 326 14.13 -9.29 -18.63
C GLY A 326 15.21 -10.26 -19.15
N GLU A 327 14.82 -11.24 -19.93
CA GLU A 327 15.64 -12.33 -20.46
C GLU A 327 16.06 -12.11 -21.93
N ILE A 328 15.71 -10.97 -22.53
CA ILE A 328 16.15 -10.56 -23.86
C ILE A 328 17.65 -10.26 -23.78
N MET A 329 18.44 -10.88 -24.62
CA MET A 329 19.89 -10.61 -24.70
C MET A 329 20.17 -9.34 -25.50
N PRO A 330 21.24 -8.59 -25.18
CA PRO A 330 21.65 -7.46 -25.99
C PRO A 330 21.99 -7.93 -27.41
N ALA A 331 21.55 -7.14 -28.41
CA ALA A 331 21.98 -7.42 -29.79
C ALA A 331 23.49 -7.37 -29.86
N VAL A 332 24.13 -8.43 -30.33
CA VAL A 332 25.58 -8.45 -30.58
C VAL A 332 25.87 -7.36 -31.62
N MET A 333 26.52 -6.29 -31.19
CA MET A 333 27.04 -5.31 -32.16
C MET A 333 28.06 -6.05 -33.07
N ARG A 334 27.63 -6.32 -34.29
CA ARG A 334 28.50 -6.83 -35.34
C ARG A 334 29.33 -5.71 -35.95
#